data_fc06b3df43efd7bdcaa994c719892954
#
_entry.id   fc06b3df43efd7bdcaa994c719892954
#
_cell.length_a   1.000
_cell.length_b   1.000
_cell.length_c   1.000
_cell.angle_alpha   90.00
_cell.angle_beta   90.00
_cell.angle_gamma   90.00
#
_symmetry.space_group_name_H-M   'P 1'
#
loop_
_entity.id
_entity.type
_entity.pdbx_description
1 polymer ?
#
loop_
_entity_poly.entity_id
_entity_poly.type
_entity_poly.pdbx_seq_one_letter_code
_entity_poly.pdbx_strand_id
1 'polypeptide(L)' 'MPPAYDLIVQRQGALHTETVQVRNAAEAWRLGRERFSASIRGVVCRDGPAAEPGERR' A
#
# COMPACT_ATOMS: atom_id res chain seq x y z
N MET A 1 14.81 8.24 5.01
CA MET A 1 13.92 7.17 5.43
C MET A 1 13.09 6.70 4.25
N PRO A 2 12.83 5.42 4.16
CA PRO A 2 12.01 4.94 3.06
C PRO A 2 10.57 5.42 3.20
N PRO A 3 9.91 5.61 2.09
CA PRO A 3 8.51 6.03 2.13
C PRO A 3 7.61 4.91 2.66
N ALA A 4 6.45 5.29 3.14
CA ALA A 4 5.47 4.34 3.60
C ALA A 4 4.46 4.05 2.50
N TYR A 5 4.10 2.79 2.36
CA TYR A 5 3.09 2.36 1.40
C TYR A 5 2.00 1.61 2.14
N ASP A 6 0.76 1.83 1.73
CA ASP A 6 -0.37 1.10 2.28
C ASP A 6 -0.71 -0.05 1.35
N LEU A 7 -0.70 -1.24 1.90
CA LEU A 7 -1.10 -2.44 1.17
C LEU A 7 -2.59 -2.67 1.45
N ILE A 8 -3.38 -2.72 0.39
CA ILE A 8 -4.80 -2.96 0.52
C ILE A 8 -5.05 -4.45 0.38
N VAL A 9 -5.53 -5.07 1.42
CA VAL A 9 -5.69 -6.52 1.51
C VAL A 9 -7.15 -6.84 1.74
N GLN A 10 -7.67 -7.82 1.02
CA GLN A 10 -9.04 -8.27 1.22
C GLN A 10 -9.05 -9.57 2.02
N ARG A 11 -9.80 -9.57 3.11
CA ARG A 11 -9.97 -10.74 3.95
C ARG A 11 -11.42 -10.87 4.36
N GLN A 12 -11.98 -12.03 4.15
CA GLN A 12 -13.32 -12.34 4.61
C GLN A 12 -14.33 -11.26 4.18
N GLY A 13 -14.19 -10.80 2.95
CA GLY A 13 -15.11 -9.83 2.41
C GLY A 13 -14.88 -8.40 2.83
N ALA A 14 -13.84 -8.13 3.62
CA ALA A 14 -13.54 -6.78 4.08
C ALA A 14 -12.16 -6.37 3.64
N LEU A 15 -11.95 -5.07 3.43
CA LEU A 15 -10.66 -4.54 3.06
C LEU A 15 -9.92 -4.08 4.30
N HIS A 16 -8.64 -4.43 4.37
CA HIS A 16 -7.77 -4.02 5.45
C HIS A 16 -6.56 -3.32 4.87
N THR A 17 -5.96 -2.44 5.64
CA THR A 17 -4.79 -1.69 5.20
C THR A 17 -3.61 -2.04 6.09
N GLU A 18 -2.49 -2.37 5.45
CA GLU A 18 -1.24 -2.63 6.16
C GLU A 18 -0.21 -1.63 5.68
N THR A 19 0.41 -0.91 6.58
CA THR A 19 1.41 0.09 6.22
C THR A 19 2.79 -0.54 6.32
N VAL A 20 3.58 -0.39 5.25
CA VAL A 20 4.94 -0.91 5.22
C VAL A 20 5.87 0.18 4.73
N GLN A 21 7.13 0.09 5.11
CA GLN A 21 8.15 1.02 4.66
C GLN A 21 9.06 0.30 3.68
N VAL A 22 8.96 0.68 2.42
CA VAL A 22 9.74 0.08 1.35
C VAL A 22 10.19 1.19 0.41
N ARG A 23 11.08 0.86 -0.51
CA ARG A 23 11.68 1.88 -1.37
C ARG A 23 10.75 2.37 -2.46
N ASN A 24 9.90 1.50 -2.97
CA ASN A 24 9.05 1.85 -4.09
C ASN A 24 7.86 0.91 -4.13
N ALA A 25 6.94 1.19 -5.05
CA ALA A 25 5.72 0.42 -5.14
C ALA A 25 5.99 -1.03 -5.53
N ALA A 26 7.01 -1.27 -6.35
CA ALA A 26 7.31 -2.64 -6.75
C ALA A 26 7.68 -3.50 -5.55
N GLU A 27 8.46 -2.93 -4.63
CA GLU A 27 8.80 -3.65 -3.41
C GLU A 27 7.57 -3.87 -2.54
N ALA A 28 6.68 -2.89 -2.50
CA ALA A 28 5.46 -3.03 -1.73
C ALA A 28 4.60 -4.17 -2.28
N TRP A 29 4.49 -4.26 -3.61
CA TRP A 29 3.75 -5.35 -4.23
C TRP A 29 4.37 -6.69 -3.93
N ARG A 30 5.70 -6.77 -4.03
CA ARG A 30 6.39 -8.03 -3.74
C ARG A 30 6.13 -8.46 -2.31
N LEU A 31 6.28 -7.54 -1.37
CA LEU A 31 6.06 -7.84 0.03
C LEU A 31 4.61 -8.26 0.26
N GLY A 32 3.67 -7.56 -0.36
CA GLY A 32 2.27 -7.89 -0.22
C GLY A 32 1.96 -9.28 -0.74
N ARG A 33 2.55 -9.64 -1.87
CA ARG A 33 2.31 -10.98 -2.42
C ARG A 33 2.91 -12.06 -1.53
N GLU A 34 4.05 -11.78 -0.92
CA GLU A 34 4.67 -12.75 -0.03
C GLU A 34 3.83 -12.96 1.23
N ARG A 35 3.25 -11.89 1.74
CA ARG A 35 2.51 -11.98 2.99
C ARG A 35 1.06 -12.36 2.80
N PHE A 36 0.44 -11.85 1.75
CA PHE A 36 -1.00 -11.97 1.60
C PHE A 36 -1.41 -12.73 0.34
N SER A 37 -0.45 -13.12 -0.47
CA SER A 37 -0.69 -13.90 -1.69
C SER A 37 -1.77 -13.24 -2.56
N ALA A 38 -2.83 -13.97 -2.87
CA ALA A 38 -3.87 -13.45 -3.74
C ALA A 38 -4.78 -12.44 -3.07
N SER A 39 -4.63 -12.25 -1.77
CA SER A 39 -5.49 -11.29 -1.06
C SER A 39 -5.09 -9.84 -1.27
N ILE A 40 -3.88 -9.58 -1.78
CA ILE A 40 -3.44 -8.21 -2.01
C ILE A 40 -4.23 -7.62 -3.16
N ARG A 41 -4.82 -6.44 -2.94
CA ARG A 41 -5.66 -5.79 -3.93
C ARG A 41 -5.05 -4.54 -4.51
N GLY A 42 -4.19 -3.88 -3.75
CA GLY A 42 -3.61 -2.66 -4.25
C GLY A 42 -2.51 -2.15 -3.35
N VAL A 43 -1.79 -1.17 -3.85
CA VAL A 43 -0.71 -0.53 -3.13
C VAL A 43 -0.85 0.97 -3.35
N VAL A 44 -0.84 1.74 -2.27
CA VAL A 44 -0.98 3.19 -2.34
C VAL A 44 0.20 3.81 -1.63
N CYS A 45 0.82 4.81 -2.26
CA CYS A 45 1.92 5.51 -1.62
C CYS A 45 1.37 6.49 -0.59
N ARG A 46 1.73 6.27 0.65
CA ARG A 46 1.21 7.08 1.73
C ARG A 46 1.90 8.42 1.83
N ASP A 47 3.21 8.43 1.58
CA ASP A 47 4.02 9.63 1.73
C ASP A 47 4.23 10.39 0.45
N GLY A 48 3.61 10.01 -0.63
CA GLY A 48 3.81 10.67 -1.89
C GLY A 48 3.17 12.03 -1.93
N PRO A 49 3.62 12.88 -2.86
CA PRO A 49 3.01 14.19 -3.01
C PRO A 49 1.54 14.09 -3.36
N ALA A 50 1.14 13.01 -3.95
CA ALA A 50 -0.26 12.81 -4.25
C ALA A 50 -1.12 12.71 -3.02
N ALA A 51 -0.51 12.47 -1.93
CA ALA A 51 -1.27 12.39 -0.72
C ALA A 51 -1.84 13.72 -0.31
N GLU A 52 -1.38 14.75 -0.94
CA GLU A 52 -1.92 15.95 -0.66
C GLU A 52 -3.04 16.31 -1.37
N PRO A 53 -3.43 16.28 -1.57
CA PRO A 53 -4.21 16.70 -2.04
C PRO A 53 -4.94 17.20 -2.23
N GLY A 54 -4.82 17.19 -2.33
CA GLY A 54 -5.18 17.55 -2.67
C GLY A 54 -5.84 18.13 -2.76
N GLU A 55 -5.59 18.02 -2.70
CA GLU A 55 -5.89 18.45 -2.76
C GLU A 55 -6.48 19.16 -3.11
N ARG A 56 -6.65 19.16 -3.31
CA ARG A 56 -7.06 19.63 -3.68
C ARG A 56 -7.80 20.28 -3.86
N ARG A 57 -7.96 20.20 -3.96
CA ARG A 57 -8.56 20.63 -4.16
C ARG A 57 -9.07 20.88 -4.26
#